data_8ef2027f6576095af3e963b1dbe89d9a
#
_entry.id   8ef2027f6576095af3e963b1dbe89d9a
#
_cell.length_a   1.000
_cell.length_b   1.000
_cell.length_c   1.000
_cell.angle_alpha   90.00
_cell.angle_beta   90.00
_cell.angle_gamma   90.00
#
_symmetry.space_group_name_H-M   'P 1'
#
loop_
_entity.id
_entity.type
_entity.pdbx_description
1 polymer ?
#
loop_
_entity_poly.entity_id
_entity_poly.type
_entity_poly.pdbx_seq_one_letter_code
_entity_poly.pdbx_strand_id
1 'polypeptide(L)'
;MRIVFTSGARIAAVAACLFLLSACSSGPRIVTNAAPDFDLAGFQTFSFLQPLSTDNGNVRTLLSNELIDATKRELEMAGLRHVDSGGDLLVNFVVSTRETIQTRSSPSTGMSMHHGRGRYGTWGGYSMSMSTTEVVQRTEGTVGIDIIDAQRRELVWEGAASGRVTDSVRENRAAAVD
;
A
#
# COMPACT_ATOMS: atom_id res chain seq x y z
N MET A 1 -43.22 -20.99 -26.84
CA MET A 1 -42.43 -19.94 -27.47
C MET A 1 -40.95 -20.16 -27.07
N ARG A 2 -40.17 -20.81 -27.97
CA ARG A 2 -38.75 -21.13 -27.70
C ARG A 2 -37.91 -19.94 -28.20
N ILE A 3 -37.29 -19.24 -27.28
CA ILE A 3 -36.35 -18.17 -27.61
C ILE A 3 -35.02 -18.84 -28.02
N VAL A 4 -34.73 -18.84 -29.32
CA VAL A 4 -33.47 -19.31 -29.89
C VAL A 4 -32.46 -18.15 -29.73
N PHE A 5 -31.63 -18.19 -28.68
CA PHE A 5 -30.49 -17.28 -28.55
C PHE A 5 -29.45 -17.69 -29.59
N THR A 6 -29.23 -16.85 -30.59
CA THR A 6 -28.20 -17.02 -31.62
C THR A 6 -26.83 -17.08 -30.98
N SER A 7 -25.91 -17.96 -31.49
CA SER A 7 -24.56 -18.21 -31.00
C SER A 7 -23.76 -16.92 -30.77
N GLY A 8 -23.97 -15.89 -31.57
CA GLY A 8 -23.30 -14.59 -31.46
C GLY A 8 -23.60 -13.82 -30.18
N ALA A 9 -24.83 -13.91 -29.64
CA ALA A 9 -25.16 -13.22 -28.38
C ALA A 9 -24.49 -13.85 -27.17
N ARG A 10 -24.23 -15.14 -27.20
CA ARG A 10 -23.48 -15.85 -26.11
C ARG A 10 -21.99 -15.51 -26.09
N ILE A 11 -21.39 -15.38 -27.27
CA ILE A 11 -19.96 -14.97 -27.40
C ILE A 11 -19.79 -13.52 -26.97
N ALA A 12 -20.71 -12.62 -27.32
CA ALA A 12 -20.67 -11.23 -26.88
C ALA A 12 -20.84 -11.09 -25.35
N ALA A 13 -21.71 -11.88 -24.73
CA ALA A 13 -21.90 -11.88 -23.28
C ALA A 13 -20.67 -12.40 -22.51
N VAL A 14 -20.01 -13.45 -23.03
CA VAL A 14 -18.79 -14.00 -22.43
C VAL A 14 -17.63 -13.01 -22.57
N ALA A 15 -17.49 -12.34 -23.71
CA ALA A 15 -16.47 -11.30 -23.92
C ALA A 15 -16.69 -10.09 -22.99
N ALA A 16 -17.94 -9.66 -22.79
CA ALA A 16 -18.27 -8.58 -21.86
C ALA A 16 -17.96 -8.94 -20.40
N CYS A 17 -18.21 -10.18 -19.96
CA CYS A 17 -17.83 -10.65 -18.62
C CYS A 17 -16.32 -10.71 -18.40
N LEU A 18 -15.53 -11.05 -19.41
CA LEU A 18 -14.07 -11.08 -19.31
C LEU A 18 -13.46 -9.68 -19.18
N PHE A 19 -14.08 -8.64 -19.75
CA PHE A 19 -13.64 -7.25 -19.59
C PHE A 19 -13.93 -6.65 -18.20
N LEU A 20 -14.88 -7.20 -17.45
CA LEU A 20 -15.22 -6.71 -16.10
C LEU A 20 -14.28 -7.24 -15.01
N LEU A 21 -13.43 -8.24 -15.30
CA LEU A 21 -12.49 -8.83 -14.34
C LEU A 21 -11.15 -8.09 -14.25
N SER A 22 -10.91 -7.08 -15.07
CA SER A 22 -9.70 -6.26 -15.02
C SER A 22 -9.82 -5.05 -14.07
N ALA A 23 -10.55 -5.19 -12.95
CA ALA A 23 -10.50 -4.24 -11.86
C ALA A 23 -9.12 -4.33 -11.21
N CYS A 24 -8.17 -3.52 -11.69
CA CYS A 24 -6.85 -3.37 -11.08
C CYS A 24 -7.02 -2.88 -9.64
N SER A 25 -6.90 -3.79 -8.69
CA SER A 25 -6.71 -3.46 -7.28
C SER A 25 -5.36 -2.74 -7.17
N SER A 26 -5.37 -1.46 -6.82
CA SER A 26 -4.16 -0.73 -6.44
C SER A 26 -3.75 -1.16 -5.03
N GLY A 27 -3.15 -2.33 -4.92
CA GLY A 27 -2.58 -2.84 -3.67
C GLY A 27 -1.37 -2.01 -3.20
N PRO A 28 -0.88 -2.27 -1.99
CA PRO A 28 0.34 -1.66 -1.49
C PRO A 28 1.54 -2.01 -2.37
N ARG A 29 2.52 -1.12 -2.43
CA ARG A 29 3.78 -1.40 -3.09
C ARG A 29 4.63 -2.27 -2.18
N ILE A 30 4.96 -3.47 -2.64
CA ILE A 30 5.81 -4.42 -1.90
C ILE A 30 7.19 -4.43 -2.53
N VAL A 31 8.23 -4.39 -1.68
CA VAL A 31 9.64 -4.52 -2.05
C VAL A 31 10.26 -5.53 -1.08
N THR A 32 11.06 -6.45 -1.61
CA THR A 32 11.79 -7.43 -0.80
C THR A 32 13.23 -7.52 -1.25
N ASN A 33 14.13 -7.71 -0.29
CA ASN A 33 15.55 -7.98 -0.52
C ASN A 33 15.97 -9.20 0.32
N ALA A 34 16.88 -10.00 -0.20
CA ALA A 34 17.44 -11.14 0.51
C ALA A 34 18.96 -11.17 0.31
N ALA A 35 19.69 -11.66 1.30
CA ALA A 35 21.11 -11.95 1.16
C ALA A 35 21.31 -13.02 0.08
N PRO A 36 22.38 -12.95 -0.74
CA PRO A 36 22.58 -13.86 -1.86
C PRO A 36 22.65 -15.36 -1.46
N ASP A 37 23.06 -15.63 -0.23
CA ASP A 37 23.22 -16.97 0.36
C ASP A 37 22.06 -17.35 1.30
N PHE A 38 21.00 -16.54 1.38
CA PHE A 38 19.86 -16.84 2.23
C PHE A 38 18.95 -17.88 1.60
N ASP A 39 18.81 -19.02 2.29
CA ASP A 39 17.85 -20.05 1.97
C ASP A 39 17.04 -20.40 3.23
N LEU A 40 15.75 -20.12 3.19
CA LEU A 40 14.84 -20.35 4.33
C LEU A 40 14.81 -21.83 4.76
N ALA A 41 15.03 -22.76 3.82
CA ALA A 41 15.06 -24.20 4.09
C ALA A 41 16.23 -24.62 5.02
N GLY A 42 17.23 -23.78 5.19
CA GLY A 42 18.35 -24.00 6.11
C GLY A 42 18.00 -23.75 7.60
N PHE A 43 16.82 -23.23 7.90
CA PHE A 43 16.38 -22.87 9.25
C PHE A 43 15.17 -23.68 9.67
N GLN A 44 15.01 -23.92 10.99
CA GLN A 44 13.92 -24.73 11.52
C GLN A 44 12.99 -23.96 12.45
N THR A 45 13.53 -22.96 13.13
CA THR A 45 12.82 -22.21 14.16
C THR A 45 12.95 -20.71 13.98
N PHE A 46 11.94 -20.00 14.44
CA PHE A 46 12.00 -18.55 14.54
C PHE A 46 11.41 -18.04 15.83
N SER A 47 11.86 -16.87 16.27
CA SER A 47 11.31 -16.12 17.39
C SER A 47 11.23 -14.65 17.04
N PHE A 48 10.45 -13.90 17.79
CA PHE A 48 10.35 -12.45 17.61
C PHE A 48 11.34 -11.72 18.50
N LEU A 49 11.89 -10.62 17.99
CA LEU A 49 12.75 -9.75 18.77
C LEU A 49 11.97 -9.16 19.97
N GLN A 50 12.62 -9.04 21.12
CA GLN A 50 12.01 -8.48 22.32
C GLN A 50 12.89 -7.39 22.95
N PRO A 51 12.36 -6.15 23.05
CA PRO A 51 11.10 -5.67 22.49
C PRO A 51 11.16 -5.56 20.95
N LEU A 52 9.98 -5.59 20.29
CA LEU A 52 9.85 -5.27 18.87
C LEU A 52 10.04 -3.76 18.66
N SER A 53 10.54 -3.34 17.49
CA SER A 53 10.67 -1.92 17.19
C SER A 53 9.31 -1.20 17.04
N THR A 54 8.22 -1.96 16.88
CA THR A 54 6.84 -1.45 16.87
C THR A 54 6.19 -1.38 18.25
N ASP A 55 6.88 -1.86 19.29
CA ASP A 55 6.40 -1.79 20.68
C ASP A 55 6.66 -0.40 21.27
N ASN A 56 5.92 -0.05 22.29
CA ASN A 56 6.12 1.17 23.06
C ASN A 56 6.88 0.86 24.35
N GLY A 57 8.21 0.82 24.26
CA GLY A 57 9.07 0.34 25.34
C GLY A 57 8.79 -1.15 25.64
N ASN A 58 8.34 -1.44 26.86
CA ASN A 58 7.98 -2.80 27.27
C ASN A 58 6.49 -3.14 27.06
N VAL A 59 5.74 -2.24 26.41
CA VAL A 59 4.31 -2.46 26.16
C VAL A 59 4.10 -2.85 24.69
N ARG A 60 3.61 -4.06 24.48
CA ARG A 60 3.26 -4.55 23.15
C ARG A 60 2.06 -3.79 22.59
N THR A 61 2.20 -3.30 21.35
CA THR A 61 1.12 -2.59 20.68
C THR A 61 0.13 -3.57 20.02
N LEU A 62 -1.07 -3.07 19.68
CA LEU A 62 -2.05 -3.88 18.92
C LEU A 62 -1.50 -4.22 17.54
N LEU A 63 -0.82 -3.28 16.91
CA LEU A 63 -0.17 -3.49 15.61
C LEU A 63 0.90 -4.57 15.70
N SER A 64 1.73 -4.58 16.76
CA SER A 64 2.72 -5.66 16.98
C SER A 64 2.06 -7.03 17.07
N ASN A 65 0.90 -7.13 17.73
CA ASN A 65 0.17 -8.40 17.83
C ASN A 65 -0.35 -8.85 16.47
N GLU A 66 -0.98 -7.96 15.71
CA GLU A 66 -1.49 -8.25 14.37
C GLU A 66 -0.36 -8.72 13.41
N LEU A 67 0.80 -8.03 13.44
CA LEU A 67 1.98 -8.40 12.65
C LEU A 67 2.56 -9.75 13.09
N ILE A 68 2.64 -10.01 14.40
CA ILE A 68 3.08 -11.31 14.94
C ILE A 68 2.18 -12.43 14.43
N ASP A 69 0.86 -12.27 14.56
CA ASP A 69 -0.09 -13.33 14.21
C ASP A 69 -0.06 -13.64 12.71
N ALA A 70 0.01 -12.59 11.86
CA ALA A 70 0.13 -12.76 10.42
C ALA A 70 1.47 -13.42 10.04
N THR A 71 2.60 -12.89 10.53
CA THR A 71 3.93 -13.42 10.20
C THR A 71 4.12 -14.86 10.73
N LYS A 72 3.56 -15.15 11.90
CA LYS A 72 3.60 -16.51 12.46
C LYS A 72 2.91 -17.50 11.54
N ARG A 73 1.70 -17.20 11.06
CA ARG A 73 0.98 -18.04 10.10
C ARG A 73 1.82 -18.30 8.84
N GLU A 74 2.39 -17.25 8.25
CA GLU A 74 3.15 -17.36 7.01
C GLU A 74 4.43 -18.18 7.17
N LEU A 75 5.21 -17.96 8.23
CA LEU A 75 6.44 -18.70 8.48
C LEU A 75 6.17 -20.16 8.87
N GLU A 76 5.08 -20.43 9.60
CA GLU A 76 4.65 -21.80 9.91
C GLU A 76 4.16 -22.53 8.64
N MET A 77 3.46 -21.87 7.76
CA MET A 77 3.11 -22.44 6.43
C MET A 77 4.34 -22.69 5.56
N ALA A 78 5.39 -21.89 5.71
CA ALA A 78 6.68 -22.10 5.06
C ALA A 78 7.53 -23.23 5.69
N GLY A 79 7.04 -23.83 6.78
CA GLY A 79 7.67 -24.99 7.41
C GLY A 79 8.54 -24.69 8.63
N LEU A 80 8.62 -23.44 9.09
CA LEU A 80 9.33 -23.10 10.31
C LEU A 80 8.43 -23.28 11.53
N ARG A 81 9.05 -23.46 12.69
CA ARG A 81 8.35 -23.57 13.97
C ARG A 81 8.61 -22.34 14.85
N HIS A 82 7.55 -21.74 15.34
CA HIS A 82 7.67 -20.65 16.32
C HIS A 82 8.19 -21.17 17.67
N VAL A 83 9.11 -20.43 18.28
CA VAL A 83 9.58 -20.60 19.67
C VAL A 83 9.57 -19.25 20.38
N ASP A 84 9.36 -19.24 21.69
CA ASP A 84 9.23 -17.98 22.45
C ASP A 84 10.54 -17.16 22.46
N SER A 85 11.68 -17.85 22.41
CA SER A 85 13.02 -17.23 22.36
C SER A 85 14.05 -18.20 21.81
N GLY A 86 15.17 -17.68 21.30
CA GLY A 86 16.29 -18.49 20.82
C GLY A 86 15.98 -19.25 19.53
N GLY A 87 15.10 -18.73 18.68
CA GLY A 87 14.91 -19.25 17.34
C GLY A 87 16.16 -19.06 16.47
N ASP A 88 16.30 -19.88 15.43
CA ASP A 88 17.38 -19.75 14.43
C ASP A 88 17.28 -18.42 13.70
N LEU A 89 16.07 -17.96 13.46
CA LEU A 89 15.77 -16.64 12.91
C LEU A 89 15.11 -15.75 13.97
N LEU A 90 15.48 -14.46 13.94
CA LEU A 90 14.82 -13.42 14.71
C LEU A 90 14.01 -12.52 13.76
N VAL A 91 12.75 -12.29 14.09
CA VAL A 91 11.86 -11.43 13.31
C VAL A 91 11.63 -10.13 14.05
N ASN A 92 11.75 -9.01 13.33
CA ASN A 92 11.46 -7.67 13.82
C ASN A 92 10.54 -6.94 12.85
N PHE A 93 9.80 -5.96 13.33
CA PHE A 93 8.92 -5.11 12.53
C PHE A 93 9.34 -3.65 12.65
N VAL A 94 9.35 -2.94 11.53
CA VAL A 94 9.64 -1.51 11.46
C VAL A 94 8.45 -0.81 10.84
N VAL A 95 7.97 0.26 11.46
CA VAL A 95 6.88 1.08 10.93
C VAL A 95 7.33 2.52 10.80
N SER A 96 7.10 3.09 9.63
CA SER A 96 7.32 4.50 9.40
C SER A 96 6.12 5.14 8.72
N THR A 97 5.86 6.40 9.04
CA THR A 97 4.85 7.22 8.37
C THR A 97 5.52 8.45 7.78
N ARG A 98 5.16 8.78 6.55
CA ARG A 98 5.62 10.00 5.87
C ARG A 98 4.41 10.82 5.45
N GLU A 99 4.39 12.08 5.84
CA GLU A 99 3.44 13.03 5.31
C GLU A 99 4.00 13.66 4.03
N THR A 100 3.22 13.55 2.96
CA THR A 100 3.55 14.15 1.66
C THR A 100 2.52 15.21 1.35
N ILE A 101 2.97 16.44 1.18
CA ILE A 101 2.13 17.56 0.75
C ILE A 101 2.24 17.63 -0.78
N GLN A 102 1.15 17.35 -1.48
CA GLN A 102 1.06 17.53 -2.92
C GLN A 102 0.26 18.80 -3.22
N THR A 103 0.92 19.76 -3.84
CA THR A 103 0.28 20.98 -4.35
C THR A 103 -0.19 20.68 -5.77
N ARG A 104 -1.50 20.63 -5.98
CA ARG A 104 -2.10 20.48 -7.29
C ARG A 104 -2.56 21.84 -7.78
N SER A 105 -1.80 22.46 -8.67
CA SER A 105 -2.22 23.64 -9.42
C SER A 105 -2.95 23.17 -10.69
N SER A 106 -4.24 23.42 -10.77
CA SER A 106 -4.99 23.25 -12.01
C SER A 106 -4.92 24.57 -12.79
N PRO A 107 -4.23 24.63 -13.94
CA PRO A 107 -4.32 25.80 -14.80
C PRO A 107 -5.74 25.84 -15.37
N SER A 108 -6.57 26.77 -14.89
CA SER A 108 -7.82 27.05 -15.56
C SER A 108 -7.52 27.94 -16.75
N THR A 109 -7.39 27.35 -17.91
CA THR A 109 -7.32 28.08 -19.19
C THR A 109 -8.74 28.52 -19.54
N GLY A 110 -9.22 29.55 -18.88
CA GLY A 110 -10.45 30.23 -19.20
C GLY A 110 -10.14 31.54 -19.94
N MET A 111 -9.71 31.43 -21.20
CA MET A 111 -9.60 32.60 -22.08
C MET A 111 -10.95 32.83 -22.73
N SER A 112 -11.88 33.48 -22.05
CA SER A 112 -13.10 33.96 -22.67
C SER A 112 -12.90 35.38 -23.16
N MET A 113 -12.60 35.53 -24.45
CA MET A 113 -12.67 36.79 -25.14
C MET A 113 -14.14 37.15 -25.35
N HIS A 114 -14.67 38.05 -24.52
CA HIS A 114 -15.92 38.71 -24.78
C HIS A 114 -15.64 39.92 -25.68
N HIS A 115 -15.97 39.80 -26.97
CA HIS A 115 -16.03 40.95 -27.88
C HIS A 115 -17.38 41.65 -27.69
N GLY A 116 -17.42 42.64 -26.82
CA GLY A 116 -18.53 43.57 -26.73
C GLY A 116 -18.30 44.73 -27.69
N ARG A 117 -19.10 44.81 -28.75
CA ARG A 117 -19.10 45.98 -29.68
C ARG A 117 -20.08 47.01 -29.12
N GLY A 118 -19.57 47.91 -28.31
CA GLY A 118 -20.33 49.07 -27.87
C GLY A 118 -19.95 50.32 -28.64
N ARG A 119 -20.88 51.27 -28.73
CA ARG A 119 -20.82 52.49 -29.53
C ARG A 119 -19.72 53.50 -29.14
N TYR A 120 -18.97 53.19 -28.08
CA TYR A 120 -17.85 53.96 -27.56
C TYR A 120 -16.69 53.02 -27.15
N GLY A 121 -15.81 52.68 -28.06
CA GLY A 121 -14.50 52.12 -27.76
C GLY A 121 -14.45 50.72 -27.19
N THR A 122 -13.41 49.99 -27.56
CA THR A 122 -13.05 48.66 -26.99
C THR A 122 -12.43 48.85 -25.63
N TRP A 123 -13.09 48.32 -24.57
CA TRP A 123 -12.50 48.16 -23.26
C TRP A 123 -12.03 46.70 -23.13
N GLY A 124 -10.70 46.53 -23.10
CA GLY A 124 -10.07 45.25 -22.79
C GLY A 124 -10.08 45.03 -21.25
N GLY A 125 -10.98 44.22 -20.78
CA GLY A 125 -10.95 43.76 -19.37
C GLY A 125 -9.98 42.59 -19.22
N TYR A 126 -8.89 42.78 -18.48
CA TYR A 126 -8.04 41.68 -18.02
C TYR A 126 -8.79 40.99 -16.87
N SER A 127 -9.33 39.80 -17.10
CA SER A 127 -9.78 38.95 -16.02
C SER A 127 -8.58 38.18 -15.49
N MET A 128 -8.16 38.50 -14.27
CA MET A 128 -7.20 37.68 -13.52
C MET A 128 -7.84 36.31 -13.25
N SER A 129 -7.31 35.29 -13.90
CA SER A 129 -7.64 33.91 -13.54
C SER A 129 -6.96 33.59 -12.22
N MET A 130 -7.73 33.47 -11.15
CA MET A 130 -7.24 32.93 -9.89
C MET A 130 -7.03 31.43 -10.08
N SER A 131 -5.78 30.99 -10.09
CA SER A 131 -5.44 29.57 -10.00
C SER A 131 -5.77 29.10 -8.58
N THR A 132 -6.73 28.21 -8.45
CA THR A 132 -7.02 27.57 -7.18
C THR A 132 -5.93 26.54 -6.94
N THR A 133 -5.11 26.78 -5.94
CA THR A 133 -4.09 25.81 -5.49
C THR A 133 -4.75 24.93 -4.44
N GLU A 134 -5.01 23.69 -4.78
CA GLU A 134 -5.46 22.67 -3.84
C GLU A 134 -4.25 22.01 -3.20
N VAL A 135 -4.14 22.13 -1.88
CA VAL A 135 -3.12 21.44 -1.09
C VAL A 135 -3.71 20.14 -0.59
N VAL A 136 -3.25 19.02 -1.15
CA VAL A 136 -3.67 17.69 -0.73
C VAL A 136 -2.58 17.10 0.16
N GLN A 137 -2.86 16.98 1.44
CA GLN A 137 -2.01 16.28 2.40
C GLN A 137 -2.29 14.78 2.31
N ARG A 138 -1.24 13.98 2.11
CA ARG A 138 -1.33 12.52 2.04
C ARG A 138 -0.37 11.92 3.04
N THR A 139 -0.85 10.96 3.82
CA THR A 139 -0.02 10.15 4.70
C THR A 139 0.25 8.82 4.04
N GLU A 140 1.52 8.50 3.85
CA GLU A 140 1.99 7.19 3.41
C GLU A 140 2.56 6.45 4.62
N GLY A 141 2.12 5.21 4.81
CA GLY A 141 2.66 4.29 5.81
C GLY A 141 3.52 3.24 5.13
N THR A 142 4.60 2.86 5.79
CA THR A 142 5.43 1.72 5.40
C THR A 142 5.56 0.80 6.60
N VAL A 143 5.28 -0.47 6.38
CA VAL A 143 5.54 -1.55 7.33
C VAL A 143 6.66 -2.39 6.76
N GLY A 144 7.72 -2.56 7.54
CA GLY A 144 8.85 -3.42 7.20
C GLY A 144 8.89 -4.64 8.11
N ILE A 145 9.36 -5.75 7.56
CA ILE A 145 9.67 -6.99 8.27
C ILE A 145 11.13 -7.31 8.02
N ASP A 146 11.89 -7.46 9.11
CA ASP A 146 13.30 -7.81 9.10
C ASP A 146 13.45 -9.25 9.60
N ILE A 147 14.15 -10.09 8.87
CA ILE A 147 14.53 -11.45 9.29
C ILE A 147 16.05 -11.48 9.45
N ILE A 148 16.48 -11.83 10.66
CA ILE A 148 17.86 -11.81 11.11
C ILE A 148 18.29 -13.24 11.42
N ASP A 149 19.44 -13.67 10.91
CA ASP A 149 20.09 -14.89 11.35
C ASP A 149 20.60 -14.69 12.79
N ALA A 150 20.05 -15.41 13.74
CA ALA A 150 20.34 -15.27 15.16
C ALA A 150 21.79 -15.63 15.50
N GLN A 151 22.40 -16.58 14.76
CA GLN A 151 23.76 -17.05 14.97
C GLN A 151 24.78 -16.05 14.41
N ARG A 152 24.57 -15.60 13.15
CA ARG A 152 25.45 -14.64 12.49
C ARG A 152 25.20 -13.20 12.95
N ARG A 153 24.01 -12.91 13.50
CA ARG A 153 23.52 -11.57 13.85
C ARG A 153 23.48 -10.64 12.65
N GLU A 154 23.09 -11.17 11.51
CA GLU A 154 23.04 -10.46 10.24
C GLU A 154 21.60 -10.45 9.71
N LEU A 155 21.21 -9.33 9.12
CA LEU A 155 19.95 -9.23 8.38
C LEU A 155 20.08 -10.09 7.11
N VAL A 156 19.25 -11.11 6.99
CA VAL A 156 19.31 -12.05 5.87
C VAL A 156 18.15 -11.86 4.89
N TRP A 157 17.07 -11.26 5.34
CA TRP A 157 15.95 -10.90 4.49
C TRP A 157 15.19 -9.69 5.07
N GLU A 158 14.74 -8.82 4.17
CA GLU A 158 13.86 -7.70 4.51
C GLU A 158 12.72 -7.59 3.50
N GLY A 159 11.55 -7.22 3.97
CA GLY A 159 10.40 -6.90 3.14
C GLY A 159 9.74 -5.62 3.62
N ALA A 160 9.28 -4.80 2.70
CA ALA A 160 8.55 -3.58 3.02
C ALA A 160 7.31 -3.43 2.16
N ALA A 161 6.18 -3.13 2.80
CA ALA A 161 4.93 -2.79 2.16
C ALA A 161 4.62 -1.31 2.41
N SER A 162 4.45 -0.54 1.34
CA SER A 162 4.14 0.89 1.41
C SER A 162 2.79 1.16 0.80
N GLY A 163 1.98 1.96 1.48
CA GLY A 163 0.64 2.30 1.01
C GLY A 163 0.11 3.60 1.61
N ARG A 164 -0.99 4.09 1.05
CA ARG A 164 -1.68 5.25 1.59
C ARG A 164 -2.44 4.85 2.85
N VAL A 165 -2.22 5.61 3.93
CA VAL A 165 -2.99 5.47 5.15
C VAL A 165 -4.32 6.21 4.97
N THR A 166 -5.38 5.47 4.67
CA THR A 166 -6.75 5.98 4.59
C THR A 166 -7.47 5.75 5.91
N ASP A 167 -8.62 6.42 6.10
CA ASP A 167 -9.42 6.21 7.30
C ASP A 167 -9.91 4.74 7.39
N SER A 168 -10.23 4.12 6.25
CA SER A 168 -10.58 2.70 6.20
C SER A 168 -9.45 1.76 6.66
N VAL A 169 -8.19 2.09 6.36
CA VAL A 169 -7.01 1.34 6.85
C VAL A 169 -6.84 1.53 8.36
N ARG A 170 -7.14 2.73 8.87
CA ARG A 170 -7.09 2.99 10.32
C ARG A 170 -8.17 2.25 11.10
N GLU A 171 -9.36 2.12 10.51
CA GLU A 171 -10.51 1.43 11.11
C GLU A 171 -10.41 -0.08 11.01
N ASN A 172 -9.79 -0.61 9.95
CA ASN A 172 -9.69 -2.04 9.69
C ASN A 172 -8.23 -2.49 9.53
N ARG A 173 -7.41 -2.25 10.56
CA ARG A 173 -5.97 -2.56 10.53
C ARG A 173 -5.68 -4.04 10.33
N ALA A 174 -6.45 -4.93 10.93
CA ALA A 174 -6.25 -6.36 10.80
C ALA A 174 -6.30 -6.83 9.33
N ALA A 175 -7.27 -6.32 8.55
CA ALA A 175 -7.37 -6.63 7.13
C ALA A 175 -6.28 -5.99 6.24
N ALA A 176 -5.51 -5.04 6.78
CA ALA A 176 -4.41 -4.40 6.07
C ALA A 176 -3.06 -5.13 6.27
N VAL A 177 -3.01 -6.05 7.23
CA VAL A 177 -1.81 -6.83 7.59
C VAL A 177 -1.82 -8.22 6.97
N ASP A 178 -3.01 -8.78 6.68
CA ASP A 178 -3.21 -10.04 5.94
C ASP A 178 -2.99 -9.85 4.43
#